data_4e8fc6cc03bc13cebc93aa42a512f245
#
_entry.id   4e8fc6cc03bc13cebc93aa42a512f245
#
_cell.length_a   1.000
_cell.length_b   1.000
_cell.length_c   1.000
_cell.angle_alpha   90.00
_cell.angle_beta   90.00
_cell.angle_gamma   90.00
#
_symmetry.space_group_name_H-M   'P 1'
#
loop_
_entity.id
_entity.type
_entity.pdbx_description
1 polymer ?
#
loop_
_entity_poly.entity_id
_entity_poly.type
_entity_poly.pdbx_seq_one_letter_code
_entity_poly.pdbx_strand_id
1 'polypeptide(L)'
;MARTLATEAVARPADFLPVPLAWSALQGHSVEVMTVMETTSTRTDSCAAPPHAHRRPNGQDSYTISEVVAFTGLTAHTLRWYERIGLMPHIDRSHTGQRRYSNRDLDWLDLVGKLRLTGMPVADMVRYAELVREGDHTFTERFELLETTRRDVLSRIAELQDTLAVLDRKISFYAEAGRAYESEKAG
;
A
#
# COMPACT_ATOMS: atom_id res chain seq x y z
N MET A 1 -20.53 -66.88 -7.16
CA MET A 1 -19.90 -65.97 -8.20
C MET A 1 -19.72 -64.60 -7.59
N ALA A 2 -18.55 -64.35 -7.01
CA ALA A 2 -18.20 -63.09 -6.38
C ALA A 2 -17.31 -62.29 -7.34
N ARG A 3 -17.72 -61.10 -7.72
CA ARG A 3 -16.95 -60.16 -8.58
C ARG A 3 -16.22 -59.17 -7.70
N THR A 4 -14.94 -59.35 -7.56
CA THR A 4 -14.00 -58.46 -6.92
C THR A 4 -13.86 -57.18 -7.75
N LEU A 5 -14.23 -56.04 -7.17
CA LEU A 5 -13.92 -54.73 -7.72
C LEU A 5 -12.55 -54.29 -7.24
N ALA A 6 -11.61 -54.21 -8.18
CA ALA A 6 -10.29 -53.63 -7.94
C ALA A 6 -10.40 -52.13 -7.76
N THR A 7 -10.01 -51.64 -6.58
CA THR A 7 -9.85 -50.23 -6.28
C THR A 7 -8.53 -49.74 -6.86
N GLU A 8 -8.61 -48.94 -7.88
CA GLU A 8 -7.47 -48.26 -8.49
C GLU A 8 -6.95 -47.17 -7.55
N ALA A 9 -5.74 -47.37 -7.04
CA ALA A 9 -5.06 -46.42 -6.15
C ALA A 9 -4.55 -45.24 -7.00
N VAL A 10 -5.17 -44.08 -6.80
CA VAL A 10 -4.66 -42.78 -7.30
C VAL A 10 -3.35 -42.48 -6.59
N ALA A 11 -2.26 -42.49 -7.35
CA ALA A 11 -0.92 -42.13 -6.87
C ALA A 11 -0.90 -40.67 -6.36
N ARG A 12 -0.55 -40.49 -5.08
CA ARG A 12 -0.18 -39.20 -4.47
C ARG A 12 1.19 -38.81 -5.03
N PRO A 13 1.40 -37.55 -5.41
CA PRO A 13 2.76 -37.04 -5.61
C PRO A 13 3.41 -36.90 -4.24
N ALA A 14 4.23 -37.86 -3.86
CA ALA A 14 5.18 -37.78 -2.78
C ALA A 14 6.45 -37.13 -3.32
N ASP A 15 7.14 -36.45 -2.39
CA ASP A 15 8.50 -35.94 -2.46
C ASP A 15 8.66 -34.43 -2.72
N PHE A 16 8.05 -33.66 -1.82
CA PHE A 16 8.67 -32.41 -1.39
C PHE A 16 9.61 -32.73 -0.22
N LEU A 17 10.88 -32.94 -0.52
CA LEU A 17 11.91 -33.06 0.50
C LEU A 17 11.97 -31.77 1.33
N PRO A 18 11.95 -31.84 2.66
CA PRO A 18 12.16 -30.66 3.50
C PRO A 18 13.60 -30.17 3.34
N VAL A 19 13.74 -28.94 2.88
CA VAL A 19 15.04 -28.23 2.87
C VAL A 19 15.46 -28.07 4.33
N PRO A 20 16.64 -28.54 4.77
CA PRO A 20 17.09 -28.37 6.14
C PRO A 20 17.28 -26.89 6.43
N LEU A 21 16.56 -26.38 7.44
CA LEU A 21 16.74 -25.08 8.07
C LEU A 21 18.10 -25.07 8.79
N ALA A 22 19.16 -24.73 8.05
CA ALA A 22 20.41 -24.27 8.64
C ALA A 22 20.47 -22.76 8.53
N TRP A 23 19.70 -22.08 9.37
CA TRP A 23 19.76 -20.63 9.53
C TRP A 23 20.46 -20.30 10.85
N SER A 24 21.77 -20.48 10.87
CA SER A 24 22.62 -19.95 11.93
C SER A 24 24.00 -19.68 11.33
N ALA A 25 24.29 -18.44 11.16
CA ALA A 25 25.57 -17.76 10.97
C ALA A 25 25.57 -16.85 9.75
N LEU A 26 25.21 -15.61 9.95
CA LEU A 26 25.85 -14.43 9.34
C LEU A 26 25.30 -13.17 10.05
N GLN A 27 25.74 -13.00 11.29
CA GLN A 27 25.76 -11.68 11.94
C GLN A 27 26.98 -10.94 11.41
N GLY A 28 26.75 -9.68 11.00
CA GLY A 28 27.85 -8.73 10.85
C GLY A 28 27.92 -8.06 9.49
N HIS A 29 27.06 -7.10 9.22
CA HIS A 29 27.46 -5.92 8.44
C HIS A 29 26.72 -4.72 9.00
N SER A 30 27.45 -3.87 9.69
CA SER A 30 27.03 -2.54 10.11
C SER A 30 26.71 -1.71 8.89
N VAL A 31 25.46 -1.28 8.76
CA VAL A 31 25.08 -0.24 7.82
C VAL A 31 25.34 1.08 8.52
N GLU A 32 26.40 1.78 8.11
CA GLU A 32 26.66 3.15 8.51
C GLU A 32 25.49 4.04 8.10
N VAL A 33 24.82 4.56 9.11
CA VAL A 33 23.80 5.61 8.94
C VAL A 33 24.54 6.91 8.62
N MET A 34 24.53 7.31 7.34
CA MET A 34 24.96 8.65 6.95
C MET A 34 24.05 9.69 7.60
N THR A 35 24.62 10.40 8.55
CA THR A 35 24.08 11.64 9.14
C THR A 35 23.93 12.68 8.04
N VAL A 36 22.70 12.98 7.63
CA VAL A 36 22.40 14.12 6.78
C VAL A 36 22.12 15.32 7.68
N MET A 37 22.95 16.33 7.50
CA MET A 37 22.96 17.62 8.18
C MET A 37 21.62 18.33 8.18
N GLU A 38 21.30 18.89 9.37
CA GLU A 38 20.30 19.92 9.56
C GLU A 38 20.49 21.09 8.60
N THR A 39 19.50 21.38 7.82
CA THR A 39 19.27 22.73 7.30
C THR A 39 17.93 23.22 7.83
N THR A 40 18.03 24.16 8.75
CA THR A 40 16.95 25.01 9.26
C THR A 40 16.24 25.67 8.07
N SER A 41 14.99 25.30 7.81
CA SER A 41 14.13 26.04 6.90
C SER A 41 12.77 26.27 7.52
N THR A 42 12.45 27.49 7.57
CA THR A 42 11.27 28.23 7.98
C THR A 42 9.96 27.48 7.74
N ARG A 43 9.22 27.34 8.82
CA ARG A 43 7.88 26.78 8.93
C ARG A 43 6.92 27.61 8.08
N THR A 44 6.49 27.10 6.97
CA THR A 44 5.27 27.51 6.29
C THR A 44 4.29 26.36 6.38
N ASP A 45 3.21 26.55 7.11
CA ASP A 45 2.07 25.66 7.18
C ASP A 45 1.53 25.45 5.76
N SER A 46 1.92 24.38 5.15
CA SER A 46 1.24 23.83 4.00
C SER A 46 1.31 22.31 4.12
N CYS A 47 0.21 21.69 4.54
CA CYS A 47 -0.08 20.32 4.20
C CYS A 47 -0.25 20.24 2.66
N ALA A 48 0.82 20.56 1.94
CA ALA A 48 0.88 20.46 0.50
C ALA A 48 0.91 18.96 0.16
N ALA A 49 -0.19 18.46 -0.38
CA ALA A 49 -0.26 17.15 -0.98
C ALA A 49 0.85 16.99 -2.02
N PRO A 50 1.53 15.83 -2.09
CA PRO A 50 2.54 15.59 -3.10
C PRO A 50 1.93 15.61 -4.52
N PRO A 51 2.74 15.86 -5.57
CA PRO A 51 2.32 16.30 -6.90
C PRO A 51 1.70 15.22 -7.81
N HIS A 52 0.89 14.34 -7.30
CA HIS A 52 0.06 13.40 -8.07
C HIS A 52 -1.42 13.78 -8.05
N ALA A 53 -1.71 15.05 -7.69
CA ALA A 53 -3.05 15.58 -7.80
C ALA A 53 -3.54 15.40 -9.25
N HIS A 54 -4.61 14.65 -9.43
CA HIS A 54 -5.34 14.57 -10.67
C HIS A 54 -5.50 15.98 -11.25
N ARG A 55 -5.20 16.14 -12.55
CA ARG A 55 -5.18 17.46 -13.18
C ARG A 55 -6.56 18.10 -13.09
N ARG A 56 -6.73 18.96 -12.09
CA ARG A 56 -8.00 19.66 -11.82
C ARG A 56 -8.14 20.81 -12.82
N PRO A 57 -9.35 21.11 -13.29
CA PRO A 57 -9.58 22.32 -14.08
C PRO A 57 -9.21 23.56 -13.28
N ASN A 58 -8.45 24.47 -13.87
CA ASN A 58 -8.07 25.73 -13.23
C ASN A 58 -9.33 26.55 -12.89
N GLY A 59 -9.43 27.03 -11.65
CA GLY A 59 -10.51 27.90 -11.20
C GLY A 59 -11.81 27.20 -10.78
N GLN A 60 -11.88 25.88 -10.83
CA GLN A 60 -13.03 25.12 -10.34
C GLN A 60 -12.79 24.66 -8.89
N ASP A 61 -13.76 24.87 -8.01
CA ASP A 61 -13.74 24.41 -6.61
C ASP A 61 -15.07 23.76 -6.18
N SER A 62 -15.84 23.24 -7.14
CA SER A 62 -17.08 22.51 -6.87
C SER A 62 -17.28 21.44 -7.93
N TYR A 63 -17.33 20.19 -7.49
CA TYR A 63 -17.36 19.02 -8.37
C TYR A 63 -18.57 18.15 -8.05
N THR A 64 -19.17 17.57 -9.08
CA THR A 64 -20.18 16.52 -8.96
C THR A 64 -19.53 15.18 -8.60
N ILE A 65 -20.32 14.24 -8.09
CA ILE A 65 -19.83 12.89 -7.82
C ILE A 65 -19.27 12.21 -9.08
N SER A 66 -19.82 12.48 -10.25
CA SER A 66 -19.34 11.90 -11.52
C SER A 66 -17.96 12.41 -11.91
N GLU A 67 -17.69 13.71 -11.70
CA GLU A 67 -16.37 14.30 -11.92
C GLU A 67 -15.34 13.73 -10.94
N VAL A 68 -15.72 13.58 -9.65
CA VAL A 68 -14.83 12.96 -8.65
C VAL A 68 -14.52 11.51 -8.99
N VAL A 69 -15.50 10.73 -9.47
CA VAL A 69 -15.30 9.37 -9.99
C VAL A 69 -14.27 9.36 -11.13
N ALA A 70 -14.39 10.30 -12.08
CA ALA A 70 -13.45 10.40 -13.19
C ALA A 70 -12.03 10.78 -12.75
N PHE A 71 -11.89 11.64 -11.74
CA PHE A 71 -10.57 12.07 -11.22
C PHE A 71 -9.89 11.01 -10.34
N THR A 72 -10.66 10.32 -9.50
CA THR A 72 -10.10 9.45 -8.46
C THR A 72 -10.07 7.97 -8.85
N GLY A 73 -10.82 7.58 -9.88
CA GLY A 73 -11.04 6.17 -10.23
C GLY A 73 -11.90 5.41 -9.22
N LEU A 74 -12.38 6.09 -8.16
CA LEU A 74 -13.29 5.48 -7.18
C LEU A 74 -14.69 5.39 -7.75
N THR A 75 -15.47 4.39 -7.31
CA THR A 75 -16.88 4.31 -7.71
C THR A 75 -17.74 5.30 -6.90
N ALA A 76 -18.87 5.74 -7.48
CA ALA A 76 -19.83 6.55 -6.75
C ALA A 76 -20.36 5.83 -5.49
N HIS A 77 -20.42 4.49 -5.50
CA HIS A 77 -20.78 3.68 -4.34
C HIS A 77 -19.71 3.82 -3.24
N THR A 78 -18.43 3.72 -3.58
CA THR A 78 -17.32 3.88 -2.63
C THR A 78 -17.33 5.27 -2.00
N LEU A 79 -17.53 6.34 -2.78
CA LEU A 79 -17.61 7.70 -2.26
C LEU A 79 -18.76 7.89 -1.26
N ARG A 80 -19.94 7.34 -1.57
CA ARG A 80 -21.10 7.37 -0.64
C ARG A 80 -20.83 6.51 0.60
N TRP A 81 -20.11 5.41 0.46
CA TRP A 81 -19.72 4.56 1.59
C TRP A 81 -18.75 5.27 2.50
N TYR A 82 -17.73 5.95 1.96
CA TYR A 82 -16.79 6.75 2.74
C TYR A 82 -17.48 7.84 3.57
N GLU A 83 -18.44 8.53 2.98
CA GLU A 83 -19.29 9.50 3.69
C GLU A 83 -20.05 8.82 4.84
N ARG A 84 -20.65 7.66 4.58
CA ARG A 84 -21.47 6.92 5.57
C ARG A 84 -20.66 6.43 6.77
N ILE A 85 -19.43 5.95 6.55
CA ILE A 85 -18.57 5.45 7.63
C ILE A 85 -17.81 6.56 8.34
N GLY A 86 -17.99 7.82 7.97
CA GLY A 86 -17.31 8.96 8.58
C GLY A 86 -15.86 9.17 8.11
N LEU A 87 -15.40 8.44 7.08
CA LEU A 87 -14.07 8.63 6.52
C LEU A 87 -13.95 9.91 5.71
N MET A 88 -15.03 10.35 5.05
CA MET A 88 -15.11 11.65 4.40
C MET A 88 -15.66 12.69 5.38
N PRO A 89 -15.14 13.94 5.37
CA PRO A 89 -15.78 15.04 6.08
C PRO A 89 -17.19 15.29 5.51
N HIS A 90 -17.90 16.24 6.12
CA HIS A 90 -19.22 16.63 5.63
C HIS A 90 -19.14 17.11 4.17
N ILE A 91 -19.83 16.43 3.26
CA ILE A 91 -19.91 16.80 1.85
C ILE A 91 -21.09 17.74 1.64
N ASP A 92 -20.81 18.90 1.08
CA ASP A 92 -21.81 19.90 0.75
C ASP A 92 -22.84 19.37 -0.24
N ARG A 93 -24.03 20.00 -0.26
CA ARG A 93 -25.10 19.68 -1.19
C ARG A 93 -25.58 20.93 -1.90
N SER A 94 -25.84 20.79 -3.19
CA SER A 94 -26.53 21.84 -3.95
C SER A 94 -27.94 22.09 -3.41
N HIS A 95 -28.58 23.16 -3.86
CA HIS A 95 -30.00 23.47 -3.57
C HIS A 95 -30.94 22.35 -4.02
N THR A 96 -30.53 21.48 -4.97
CA THR A 96 -31.27 20.30 -5.41
C THR A 96 -30.91 19.03 -4.62
N GLY A 97 -30.12 19.12 -3.55
CA GLY A 97 -29.71 17.99 -2.71
C GLY A 97 -28.56 17.14 -3.28
N GLN A 98 -28.01 17.50 -4.43
CA GLN A 98 -26.88 16.77 -5.02
C GLN A 98 -25.56 17.07 -4.29
N ARG A 99 -24.72 16.04 -4.09
CA ARG A 99 -23.40 16.18 -3.47
C ARG A 99 -22.49 17.10 -4.29
N ARG A 100 -21.79 17.97 -3.58
CA ARG A 100 -20.78 18.88 -4.13
C ARG A 100 -19.47 18.70 -3.37
N TYR A 101 -18.40 18.39 -4.09
CA TYR A 101 -17.08 18.16 -3.56
C TYR A 101 -16.22 19.37 -3.84
N SER A 102 -15.48 19.83 -2.84
CA SER A 102 -14.50 20.91 -2.96
C SER A 102 -13.10 20.38 -3.35
N ASN A 103 -12.17 21.27 -3.66
CA ASN A 103 -10.76 20.91 -3.81
C ASN A 103 -10.20 20.26 -2.55
N ARG A 104 -10.60 20.72 -1.36
CA ARG A 104 -10.21 20.14 -0.07
C ARG A 104 -10.68 18.68 0.05
N ASP A 105 -11.87 18.36 -0.43
CA ASP A 105 -12.37 16.99 -0.41
C ASP A 105 -11.57 16.08 -1.35
N LEU A 106 -11.12 16.62 -2.48
CA LEU A 106 -10.27 15.88 -3.41
C LEU A 106 -8.87 15.64 -2.82
N ASP A 107 -8.28 16.62 -2.12
CA ASP A 107 -7.02 16.46 -1.41
C ASP A 107 -7.14 15.42 -0.31
N TRP A 108 -8.25 15.42 0.42
CA TRP A 108 -8.56 14.41 1.42
C TRP A 108 -8.69 13.01 0.82
N LEU A 109 -9.39 12.87 -0.30
CA LEU A 109 -9.52 11.58 -1.01
C LEU A 109 -8.16 11.07 -1.50
N ASP A 110 -7.27 11.95 -1.94
CA ASP A 110 -5.91 11.57 -2.32
C ASP A 110 -5.11 11.02 -1.12
N LEU A 111 -5.18 11.69 0.03
CA LEU A 111 -4.59 11.20 1.27
C LEU A 111 -5.15 9.84 1.68
N VAL A 112 -6.48 9.69 1.71
CA VAL A 112 -7.16 8.42 2.03
C VAL A 112 -6.72 7.31 1.07
N GLY A 113 -6.58 7.62 -0.21
CA GLY A 113 -6.06 6.69 -1.22
C GLY A 113 -4.64 6.21 -0.88
N LYS A 114 -3.76 7.11 -0.46
CA LYS A 114 -2.39 6.78 -0.04
C LYS A 114 -2.36 5.96 1.25
N LEU A 115 -3.15 6.33 2.27
CA LEU A 115 -3.27 5.53 3.49
C LEU A 115 -3.74 4.10 3.19
N ARG A 116 -4.67 3.95 2.26
CA ARG A 116 -5.13 2.62 1.82
C ARG A 116 -4.03 1.80 1.15
N LEU A 117 -3.17 2.43 0.36
CA LEU A 117 -2.03 1.77 -0.28
C LEU A 117 -0.99 1.29 0.73
N THR A 118 -0.87 1.92 1.89
CA THR A 118 0.01 1.44 2.98
C THR A 118 -0.51 0.17 3.65
N GLY A 119 -1.76 -0.21 3.40
CA GLY A 119 -2.42 -1.31 4.11
C GLY A 119 -3.09 -0.89 5.42
N MET A 120 -3.16 0.42 5.72
CA MET A 120 -3.84 0.93 6.92
C MET A 120 -5.28 0.42 7.00
N PRO A 121 -5.69 -0.18 8.14
CA PRO A 121 -7.06 -0.63 8.32
C PRO A 121 -8.09 0.50 8.17
N VAL A 122 -9.26 0.19 7.63
CA VAL A 122 -10.34 1.19 7.45
C VAL A 122 -10.74 1.83 8.78
N ALA A 123 -10.76 1.06 9.87
CA ALA A 123 -11.06 1.57 11.20
C ALA A 123 -10.07 2.67 11.65
N ASP A 124 -8.78 2.50 11.37
CA ASP A 124 -7.74 3.45 11.71
C ASP A 124 -7.81 4.70 10.82
N MET A 125 -8.16 4.55 9.53
CA MET A 125 -8.44 5.68 8.65
C MET A 125 -9.64 6.49 9.13
N VAL A 126 -10.71 5.85 9.61
CA VAL A 126 -11.88 6.52 10.19
C VAL A 126 -11.48 7.23 11.49
N ARG A 127 -10.71 6.57 12.36
CA ARG A 127 -10.20 7.20 13.59
C ARG A 127 -9.34 8.43 13.29
N TYR A 128 -8.46 8.34 12.28
CA TYR A 128 -7.68 9.49 11.83
C TYR A 128 -8.58 10.64 11.36
N ALA A 129 -9.62 10.33 10.58
CA ALA A 129 -10.60 11.33 10.12
C ALA A 129 -11.38 11.97 11.27
N GLU A 130 -11.70 11.23 12.33
CA GLU A 130 -12.33 11.75 13.55
C GLU A 130 -11.41 12.72 14.28
N LEU A 131 -10.16 12.32 14.50
CA LEU A 131 -9.14 13.15 15.15
C LEU A 131 -8.91 14.46 14.39
N VAL A 132 -8.91 14.42 13.05
CA VAL A 132 -8.81 15.66 12.25
C VAL A 132 -10.01 16.59 12.46
N ARG A 133 -11.21 16.03 12.60
CA ARG A 133 -12.44 16.82 12.90
C ARG A 133 -12.47 17.37 14.31
N GLU A 134 -11.92 16.66 15.28
CA GLU A 134 -11.82 17.09 16.68
C GLU A 134 -10.92 18.31 16.84
N GLY A 135 -9.95 18.52 15.94
CA GLY A 135 -9.12 19.73 15.90
C GLY A 135 -7.67 19.53 16.36
N ASP A 136 -6.99 20.64 16.60
CA ASP A 136 -5.52 20.65 16.75
C ASP A 136 -5.01 20.01 18.05
N HIS A 137 -5.83 19.93 19.08
CA HIS A 137 -5.47 19.25 20.32
C HIS A 137 -5.19 17.74 20.13
N THR A 138 -5.57 17.16 18.99
CA THR A 138 -5.34 15.75 18.63
C THR A 138 -4.05 15.50 17.83
N PHE A 139 -3.17 16.49 17.67
CA PHE A 139 -1.94 16.34 16.89
C PHE A 139 -1.08 15.17 17.36
N THR A 140 -0.96 14.94 18.65
CA THR A 140 -0.18 13.82 19.20
C THR A 140 -0.77 12.47 18.80
N GLU A 141 -2.08 12.29 18.95
CA GLU A 141 -2.75 11.03 18.58
C GLU A 141 -2.68 10.77 17.08
N ARG A 142 -2.84 11.82 16.26
CA ARG A 142 -2.67 11.70 14.79
C ARG A 142 -1.24 11.30 14.42
N PHE A 143 -0.24 11.87 15.07
CA PHE A 143 1.15 11.54 14.89
C PHE A 143 1.42 10.07 15.23
N GLU A 144 0.97 9.58 16.39
CA GLU A 144 1.15 8.20 16.84
C GLU A 144 0.53 7.20 15.87
N LEU A 145 -0.67 7.48 15.37
CA LEU A 145 -1.36 6.64 14.40
C LEU A 145 -0.61 6.55 13.07
N LEU A 146 -0.14 7.67 12.54
CA LEU A 146 0.63 7.71 11.30
C LEU A 146 2.04 7.10 11.47
N GLU A 147 2.70 7.30 12.62
CA GLU A 147 4.01 6.71 12.90
C GLU A 147 3.93 5.18 13.05
N THR A 148 2.84 4.67 13.59
CA THR A 148 2.57 3.23 13.62
C THR A 148 2.44 2.68 12.20
N THR A 149 1.61 3.31 11.38
CA THR A 149 1.46 2.94 9.95
C THR A 149 2.79 3.00 9.21
N ARG A 150 3.59 4.04 9.45
CA ARG A 150 4.92 4.16 8.84
C ARG A 150 5.85 3.00 9.22
N ARG A 151 5.87 2.59 10.48
CA ARG A 151 6.68 1.44 10.93
C ARG A 151 6.25 0.14 10.25
N ASP A 152 4.96 -0.09 10.11
CA ASP A 152 4.43 -1.28 9.42
C ASP A 152 4.83 -1.30 7.95
N VAL A 153 4.78 -0.15 7.27
CA VAL A 153 5.25 -0.01 5.88
C VAL A 153 6.74 -0.30 5.77
N LEU A 154 7.56 0.24 6.67
CA LEU A 154 9.01 0.00 6.66
C LEU A 154 9.35 -1.47 6.90
N SER A 155 8.66 -2.13 7.84
CA SER A 155 8.78 -3.58 8.05
C SER A 155 8.46 -4.35 6.77
N ARG A 156 7.37 -4.00 6.11
CA ARG A 156 6.95 -4.64 4.86
C ARG A 156 7.95 -4.43 3.72
N ILE A 157 8.53 -3.24 3.62
CA ILE A 157 9.60 -2.96 2.64
C ILE A 157 10.81 -3.85 2.90
N ALA A 158 11.25 -3.99 4.16
CA ALA A 158 12.38 -4.85 4.52
C ALA A 158 12.12 -6.32 4.13
N GLU A 159 10.95 -6.87 4.46
CA GLU A 159 10.54 -8.23 4.08
C GLU A 159 10.57 -8.45 2.56
N LEU A 160 10.10 -7.46 1.79
CA LEU A 160 10.10 -7.51 0.33
C LEU A 160 11.52 -7.44 -0.24
N GLN A 161 12.40 -6.63 0.36
CA GLN A 161 13.82 -6.55 -0.04
C GLN A 161 14.55 -7.88 0.20
N ASP A 162 14.31 -8.53 1.34
CA ASP A 162 14.87 -9.85 1.63
C ASP A 162 14.38 -10.90 0.62
N THR A 163 13.08 -10.86 0.30
CA THR A 163 12.49 -11.75 -0.70
C THR A 163 13.08 -11.51 -2.08
N LEU A 164 13.28 -10.25 -2.47
CA LEU A 164 13.88 -9.88 -3.75
C LEU A 164 15.31 -10.43 -3.86
N ALA A 165 16.11 -10.33 -2.79
CA ALA A 165 17.46 -10.89 -2.77
C ALA A 165 17.49 -12.43 -2.99
N VAL A 166 16.44 -13.15 -2.56
CA VAL A 166 16.29 -14.58 -2.88
C VAL A 166 16.00 -14.80 -4.37
N LEU A 167 15.12 -14.00 -4.95
CA LEU A 167 14.79 -14.05 -6.37
C LEU A 167 16.02 -13.76 -7.25
N ASP A 168 16.79 -12.74 -6.91
CA ASP A 168 17.99 -12.34 -7.63
C ASP A 168 19.03 -13.48 -7.67
N ARG A 169 19.24 -14.16 -6.53
CA ARG A 169 20.12 -15.34 -6.48
C ARG A 169 19.62 -16.46 -7.40
N LYS A 170 18.32 -16.73 -7.44
CA LYS A 170 17.75 -17.75 -8.32
C LYS A 170 17.84 -17.37 -9.80
N ILE A 171 17.61 -16.13 -10.13
CA ILE A 171 17.74 -15.59 -11.49
C ILE A 171 19.20 -15.75 -11.97
N SER A 172 20.17 -15.36 -11.15
CA SER A 172 21.60 -15.52 -11.46
C SER A 172 21.97 -16.98 -11.69
N PHE A 173 21.53 -17.88 -10.79
CA PHE A 173 21.78 -19.32 -10.93
C PHE A 173 21.24 -19.86 -12.26
N TYR A 174 20.00 -19.55 -12.62
CA TYR A 174 19.42 -20.06 -13.87
C TYR A 174 20.05 -19.42 -15.11
N ALA A 175 20.48 -18.16 -15.03
CA ALA A 175 21.20 -17.50 -16.11
C ALA A 175 22.57 -18.18 -16.38
N GLU A 176 23.28 -18.60 -15.33
CA GLU A 176 24.55 -19.32 -15.46
C GLU A 176 24.34 -20.76 -15.97
N ALA A 177 23.39 -21.47 -15.38
CA ALA A 177 23.07 -22.85 -15.81
C ALA A 177 22.59 -22.90 -17.26
N GLY A 178 21.78 -21.94 -17.68
CA GLY A 178 21.32 -21.83 -19.07
C GLY A 178 22.49 -21.60 -20.04
N ARG A 179 23.42 -20.71 -19.74
CA ARG A 179 24.62 -20.50 -20.57
C ARG A 179 25.49 -21.74 -20.67
N ALA A 180 25.68 -22.45 -19.53
CA ALA A 180 26.44 -23.71 -19.53
C ALA A 180 25.80 -24.78 -20.40
N TYR A 181 24.49 -24.95 -20.29
CA TYR A 181 23.71 -25.89 -21.09
C TYR A 181 23.79 -25.61 -22.60
N GLU A 182 23.65 -24.34 -23.00
CA GLU A 182 23.77 -23.95 -24.42
C GLU A 182 25.18 -24.15 -24.97
N SER A 183 26.22 -23.91 -24.17
CA SER A 183 27.60 -24.15 -24.58
C SER A 183 27.92 -25.62 -24.77
N GLU A 184 27.40 -26.52 -23.93
CA GLU A 184 27.57 -27.95 -24.04
C GLU A 184 26.86 -28.51 -25.28
N LYS A 185 25.71 -27.97 -25.67
CA LYS A 185 24.94 -28.39 -26.85
C LYS A 185 25.56 -27.90 -28.16
N ALA A 186 26.39 -26.87 -28.14
CA ALA A 186 27.01 -26.30 -29.33
C ALA A 186 28.38 -26.90 -29.66
N GLY A 187 28.96 -27.76 -28.79
CA GLY A 187 30.25 -28.47 -28.99
C GLY A 187 30.03 -29.91 -29.36
#